data_3c53d6282e6d7e82de905316a8a5e27f
#
_entry.id   3c53d6282e6d7e82de905316a8a5e27f
#
_cell.length_a   1.000
_cell.length_b   1.000
_cell.length_c   1.000
_cell.angle_alpha   90.00
_cell.angle_beta   90.00
_cell.angle_gamma   90.00
#
_symmetry.space_group_name_H-M   'P 1'
#
loop_
_entity.id
_entity.type
_entity.pdbx_description
1 polymer ?
#
loop_
_entity_poly.entity_id
_entity_poly.type
_entity_poly.pdbx_seq_one_letter_code
_entity_poly.pdbx_strand_id
1 'polypeptide(L)'
;PSQKNLDTFIKSFKPVYDAGVRVATIPHTHWMATGQIQKAFPELYIKNTILRDVRIASEIVSLANYGFDYINLDRDLMRDRDTLLRLKEAKVWIKENYGKDIHYSLLANEGCKGSCPMMVEHFEYNNTRAGQEAQYFNNPISRVSCPKWDVDDPSIHLKTANITPWREDWEEYLDELGIDVFKMHGREAVSRLYETMDIVKRWANGEAL
;
A
#
# COMPACT_ATOMS: atom_id res chain seq x y z
N PRO A 1 5.56 10.81 -16.16
CA PRO A 1 5.09 12.00 -15.46
C PRO A 1 5.55 13.27 -16.19
N SER A 2 4.63 14.04 -16.75
CA SER A 2 4.92 15.31 -17.42
C SER A 2 4.31 16.46 -16.64
N GLN A 3 4.81 17.70 -16.84
CA GLN A 3 4.21 18.91 -16.26
C GLN A 3 2.72 19.01 -16.66
N LYS A 4 2.40 18.78 -17.92
CA LYS A 4 1.03 18.80 -18.41
C LYS A 4 0.10 17.82 -17.63
N ASN A 5 0.60 16.63 -17.32
CA ASN A 5 -0.17 15.65 -16.56
C ASN A 5 -0.34 16.07 -15.09
N LEU A 6 0.68 16.70 -14.50
CA LEU A 6 0.60 17.25 -13.16
C LEU A 6 -0.41 18.40 -13.09
N ASP A 7 -0.37 19.34 -14.03
CA ASP A 7 -1.34 20.45 -14.11
C ASP A 7 -2.78 19.92 -14.28
N THR A 8 -2.93 18.89 -15.12
CA THR A 8 -4.24 18.22 -15.32
C THR A 8 -4.71 17.58 -14.02
N PHE A 9 -3.82 16.88 -13.30
CA PHE A 9 -4.14 16.27 -12.01
C PHE A 9 -4.58 17.34 -11.00
N ILE A 10 -3.79 18.40 -10.82
CA ILE A 10 -4.10 19.47 -9.88
C ILE A 10 -5.48 20.09 -10.19
N LYS A 11 -5.73 20.38 -11.46
CA LYS A 11 -7.03 20.94 -11.89
C LYS A 11 -8.19 19.98 -11.61
N SER A 12 -8.02 18.69 -11.91
CA SER A 12 -9.09 17.70 -11.77
C SER A 12 -9.34 17.31 -10.31
N PHE A 13 -8.29 17.33 -9.48
CA PHE A 13 -8.41 16.97 -8.06
C PHE A 13 -8.95 18.11 -7.20
N LYS A 14 -8.80 19.37 -7.65
CA LYS A 14 -9.23 20.53 -6.86
C LYS A 14 -10.69 20.46 -6.40
N PRO A 15 -11.70 20.12 -7.22
CA PRO A 15 -13.09 19.96 -6.73
C PRO A 15 -13.25 18.89 -5.65
N VAL A 16 -12.47 17.82 -5.74
CA VAL A 16 -12.47 16.72 -4.76
C VAL A 16 -11.88 17.18 -3.42
N TYR A 17 -10.80 17.94 -3.48
CA TYR A 17 -10.19 18.56 -2.29
C TYR A 17 -11.14 19.59 -1.65
N ASP A 18 -11.77 20.46 -2.46
CA ASP A 18 -12.72 21.47 -1.99
C ASP A 18 -13.96 20.80 -1.35
N ALA A 19 -14.35 19.61 -1.80
CA ALA A 19 -15.41 18.81 -1.19
C ALA A 19 -15.01 18.13 0.14
N GLY A 20 -13.78 18.34 0.63
CA GLY A 20 -13.34 17.88 1.94
C GLY A 20 -12.45 16.62 1.94
N VAL A 21 -12.05 16.09 0.79
CA VAL A 21 -11.09 14.99 0.74
C VAL A 21 -9.71 15.47 1.20
N ARG A 22 -9.11 14.77 2.16
CA ARG A 22 -7.83 15.15 2.77
C ARG A 22 -6.76 14.06 2.70
N VAL A 23 -7.03 12.94 2.02
CA VAL A 23 -6.03 11.88 1.81
C VAL A 23 -6.03 11.46 0.35
N ALA A 24 -4.88 11.40 -0.27
CA ALA A 24 -4.74 10.93 -1.65
C ALA A 24 -3.49 10.07 -1.85
N THR A 25 -3.60 9.06 -2.71
CA THR A 25 -2.44 8.31 -3.19
C THR A 25 -1.90 8.95 -4.46
N ILE A 26 -0.64 9.38 -4.41
CA ILE A 26 0.05 9.97 -5.56
C ILE A 26 1.04 8.94 -6.14
N PRO A 27 0.83 8.50 -7.38
CA PRO A 27 1.65 7.43 -7.96
C PRO A 27 3.05 7.89 -8.42
N HIS A 28 3.23 9.20 -8.63
CA HIS A 28 4.44 9.74 -9.20
C HIS A 28 5.25 10.53 -8.16
N THR A 29 6.29 9.91 -7.60
CA THR A 29 7.24 10.58 -6.68
C THR A 29 7.81 11.86 -7.31
N HIS A 30 8.02 11.87 -8.63
CA HIS A 30 8.51 13.02 -9.35
C HIS A 30 7.59 14.26 -9.22
N TRP A 31 6.28 14.07 -9.21
CA TRP A 31 5.33 15.16 -8.97
C TRP A 31 5.47 15.75 -7.57
N MET A 32 5.70 14.89 -6.58
CA MET A 32 5.92 15.31 -5.20
C MET A 32 7.20 16.13 -5.05
N ALA A 33 8.27 15.74 -5.73
CA ALA A 33 9.55 16.43 -5.70
C ALA A 33 9.46 17.89 -6.24
N THR A 34 8.43 18.21 -7.01
CA THR A 34 8.21 19.59 -7.50
C THR A 34 7.64 20.54 -6.44
N GLY A 35 7.06 20.02 -5.36
CA GLY A 35 6.35 20.79 -4.33
C GLY A 35 5.01 21.38 -4.79
N GLN A 36 4.60 21.17 -6.04
CA GLN A 36 3.40 21.81 -6.59
C GLN A 36 2.11 21.25 -6.00
N ILE A 37 2.08 19.94 -5.70
CA ILE A 37 0.92 19.29 -5.06
C ILE A 37 0.73 19.83 -3.65
N GLN A 38 1.79 19.90 -2.85
CA GLN A 38 1.76 20.40 -1.48
C GLN A 38 1.32 21.88 -1.46
N LYS A 39 1.79 22.67 -2.43
CA LYS A 39 1.37 24.07 -2.58
C LYS A 39 -0.10 24.20 -2.98
N ALA A 40 -0.59 23.34 -3.86
CA ALA A 40 -1.98 23.37 -4.32
C ALA A 40 -2.97 22.86 -3.25
N PHE A 41 -2.53 21.93 -2.42
CA PHE A 41 -3.35 21.21 -1.45
C PHE A 41 -2.63 21.09 -0.10
N PRO A 42 -2.48 22.18 0.66
CA PRO A 42 -1.61 22.23 1.85
C PRO A 42 -2.07 21.34 3.01
N GLU A 43 -3.37 20.97 3.06
CA GLU A 43 -3.92 20.09 4.10
C GLU A 43 -4.07 18.63 3.61
N LEU A 44 -3.52 18.31 2.46
CA LEU A 44 -3.64 16.97 1.90
C LEU A 44 -2.55 16.07 2.48
N TYR A 45 -2.97 15.00 3.15
CA TYR A 45 -2.09 13.88 3.52
C TYR A 45 -1.82 13.02 2.30
N ILE A 46 -0.58 12.82 1.99
CA ILE A 46 -0.16 12.18 0.74
C ILE A 46 0.45 10.82 0.99
N LYS A 47 -0.07 9.84 0.28
CA LYS A 47 0.34 8.45 0.34
C LYS A 47 1.04 8.03 -0.94
N ASN A 48 2.13 7.26 -0.83
CA ASN A 48 2.76 6.63 -1.99
C ASN A 48 1.93 5.42 -2.47
N THR A 49 2.22 4.94 -3.67
CA THR A 49 1.65 3.67 -4.14
C THR A 49 2.41 2.47 -3.59
N ILE A 50 1.71 1.36 -3.37
CA ILE A 50 2.30 0.07 -2.98
C ILE A 50 3.30 -0.46 -4.03
N LEU A 51 3.19 -0.02 -5.27
CA LEU A 51 4.07 -0.40 -6.38
C LEU A 51 5.48 0.21 -6.29
N ARG A 52 5.76 0.94 -5.22
CA ARG A 52 7.10 1.49 -4.97
C ARG A 52 8.02 0.53 -4.25
N ASP A 53 7.48 -0.57 -3.73
CA ASP A 53 8.23 -1.63 -3.05
C ASP A 53 9.21 -1.08 -1.99
N VAL A 54 8.70 -0.17 -1.14
CA VAL A 54 9.52 0.53 -0.12
C VAL A 54 9.94 -0.44 0.98
N ARG A 55 11.25 -0.66 1.12
CA ARG A 55 11.83 -1.67 2.03
C ARG A 55 12.91 -1.15 2.98
N ILE A 56 13.47 0.02 2.70
CA ILE A 56 14.66 0.50 3.42
C ILE A 56 14.47 1.93 3.94
N ALA A 57 15.15 2.22 5.07
CA ALA A 57 15.04 3.50 5.75
C ALA A 57 15.40 4.71 4.86
N SER A 58 16.40 4.60 3.99
CA SER A 58 16.81 5.70 3.12
C SER A 58 15.75 6.09 2.08
N GLU A 59 14.95 5.13 1.59
CA GLU A 59 13.79 5.43 0.75
C GLU A 59 12.71 6.17 1.52
N ILE A 60 12.45 5.74 2.76
CA ILE A 60 11.46 6.38 3.64
C ILE A 60 11.84 7.83 3.91
N VAL A 61 13.12 8.08 4.27
CA VAL A 61 13.64 9.44 4.46
C VAL A 61 13.46 10.28 3.20
N SER A 62 13.77 9.72 2.04
CA SER A 62 13.61 10.42 0.75
C SER A 62 12.13 10.73 0.46
N LEU A 63 11.24 9.77 0.67
CA LEU A 63 9.80 9.99 0.47
C LEU A 63 9.24 11.03 1.44
N ALA A 64 9.64 11.00 2.72
CA ALA A 64 9.26 12.00 3.69
C ALA A 64 9.72 13.40 3.27
N ASN A 65 10.95 13.54 2.76
CA ASN A 65 11.48 14.81 2.24
C ASN A 65 10.72 15.31 1.01
N TYR A 66 10.23 14.42 0.15
CA TYR A 66 9.37 14.79 -0.98
C TYR A 66 7.93 15.11 -0.58
N GLY A 67 7.58 14.97 0.70
CA GLY A 67 6.28 15.38 1.22
C GLY A 67 5.24 14.26 1.30
N PHE A 68 5.65 13.01 1.28
CA PHE A 68 4.75 11.91 1.63
C PHE A 68 4.57 11.82 3.15
N ASP A 69 3.34 11.60 3.58
CA ASP A 69 2.93 11.48 4.98
C ASP A 69 2.64 10.03 5.35
N TYR A 70 2.07 9.27 4.41
CA TYR A 70 1.79 7.85 4.55
C TYR A 70 2.66 7.05 3.59
N ILE A 71 3.41 6.12 4.13
CA ILE A 71 4.29 5.24 3.36
C ILE A 71 3.70 3.84 3.32
N ASN A 72 3.24 3.42 2.13
CA ASN A 72 2.95 2.03 1.89
C ASN A 72 4.26 1.26 1.81
N LEU A 73 4.49 0.41 2.77
CA LEU A 73 5.63 -0.50 2.78
C LEU A 73 5.40 -1.65 1.80
N ASP A 74 6.49 -2.25 1.38
CA ASP A 74 6.43 -3.45 0.56
C ASP A 74 5.72 -4.58 1.30
N ARG A 75 4.93 -5.34 0.57
CA ARG A 75 4.17 -6.48 1.10
C ARG A 75 5.05 -7.62 1.64
N ASP A 76 6.27 -7.76 1.12
CA ASP A 76 7.22 -8.77 1.58
C ASP A 76 7.66 -8.54 3.02
N LEU A 77 7.56 -7.31 3.50
CA LEU A 77 7.90 -6.95 4.89
C LEU A 77 6.90 -7.49 5.92
N MET A 78 5.75 -8.01 5.49
CA MET A 78 4.77 -8.61 6.40
C MET A 78 5.37 -9.71 7.29
N ARG A 79 6.45 -10.36 6.86
CA ARG A 79 7.14 -11.42 7.61
C ARG A 79 8.53 -11.04 8.10
N ASP A 80 8.99 -9.84 7.80
CA ASP A 80 10.32 -9.36 8.16
C ASP A 80 10.27 -8.38 9.34
N ARG A 81 10.10 -8.94 10.53
CA ARG A 81 10.01 -8.19 11.79
C ARG A 81 11.23 -7.32 12.04
N ASP A 82 12.42 -7.85 11.78
CA ASP A 82 13.66 -7.12 12.02
C ASP A 82 13.77 -5.88 11.13
N THR A 83 13.35 -5.99 9.88
CA THR A 83 13.29 -4.82 9.01
C THR A 83 12.22 -3.84 9.47
N LEU A 84 11.03 -4.30 9.87
CA LEU A 84 9.97 -3.40 10.37
C LEU A 84 10.44 -2.62 11.62
N LEU A 85 11.15 -3.24 12.54
CA LEU A 85 11.72 -2.56 13.70
C LEU A 85 12.73 -1.48 13.29
N ARG A 86 13.64 -1.78 12.34
CA ARG A 86 14.56 -0.76 11.79
C ARG A 86 13.83 0.39 11.10
N LEU A 87 12.72 0.10 10.43
CA LEU A 87 11.90 1.15 9.80
C LEU A 87 11.17 1.99 10.86
N LYS A 88 10.75 1.40 11.97
CA LYS A 88 10.21 2.14 13.13
C LYS A 88 11.23 3.14 13.66
N GLU A 89 12.50 2.74 13.78
CA GLU A 89 13.59 3.66 14.17
C GLU A 89 13.73 4.82 13.18
N ALA A 90 13.65 4.55 11.87
CA ALA A 90 13.69 5.59 10.85
C ALA A 90 12.55 6.61 10.99
N LYS A 91 11.35 6.16 11.40
CA LYS A 91 10.21 7.02 11.68
C LYS A 91 10.48 7.98 12.86
N VAL A 92 11.06 7.46 13.94
CA VAL A 92 11.49 8.27 15.08
C VAL A 92 12.54 9.30 14.64
N TRP A 93 13.55 8.85 13.92
CA TRP A 93 14.61 9.72 13.41
C TRP A 93 14.07 10.86 12.52
N ILE A 94 13.11 10.59 11.64
CA ILE A 94 12.47 11.61 10.81
C ILE A 94 11.72 12.63 11.68
N LYS A 95 11.02 12.17 12.71
CA LYS A 95 10.33 13.06 13.65
C LYS A 95 11.30 14.00 14.34
N GLU A 96 12.41 13.46 14.86
CA GLU A 96 13.41 14.22 15.60
C GLU A 96 14.18 15.22 14.72
N ASN A 97 14.52 14.83 13.48
CA ASN A 97 15.38 15.64 12.62
C ASN A 97 14.62 16.56 11.66
N TYR A 98 13.40 16.21 11.27
CA TYR A 98 12.58 16.99 10.33
C TYR A 98 11.28 17.51 10.95
N GLY A 99 10.96 17.15 12.20
CA GLY A 99 9.73 17.53 12.86
C GLY A 99 8.48 16.92 12.20
N LYS A 100 8.65 15.91 11.33
CA LYS A 100 7.59 15.36 10.51
C LYS A 100 7.10 14.03 11.07
N ASP A 101 5.78 13.91 11.27
CA ASP A 101 5.13 12.63 11.55
C ASP A 101 4.83 11.92 10.25
N ILE A 102 5.30 10.69 10.12
CA ILE A 102 4.98 9.81 9.01
C ILE A 102 4.31 8.55 9.51
N HIS A 103 3.48 7.95 8.68
CA HIS A 103 2.71 6.77 9.01
C HIS A 103 3.03 5.63 8.06
N TYR A 104 3.16 4.42 8.61
CA TYR A 104 3.37 3.23 7.80
C TYR A 104 2.08 2.46 7.58
N SER A 105 1.92 1.97 6.39
CA SER A 105 0.80 1.13 6.01
C SER A 105 1.29 -0.17 5.38
N LEU A 106 0.73 -1.28 5.84
CA LEU A 106 0.91 -2.60 5.26
C LEU A 106 -0.40 -3.13 4.66
N LEU A 107 -0.26 -3.93 3.63
CA LEU A 107 -1.38 -4.58 2.98
C LEU A 107 -1.67 -5.92 3.66
N ALA A 108 -2.78 -6.02 4.39
CA ALA A 108 -3.03 -7.11 5.31
C ALA A 108 -3.62 -8.38 4.69
N ASN A 109 -4.50 -8.26 3.69
CA ASN A 109 -5.27 -9.39 3.15
C ASN A 109 -5.21 -9.50 1.62
N GLU A 110 -4.14 -9.07 0.99
CA GLU A 110 -4.04 -9.10 -0.48
C GLU A 110 -4.01 -10.52 -1.02
N GLY A 111 -3.45 -11.41 -0.26
CA GLY A 111 -3.26 -12.77 -0.71
C GLY A 111 -2.21 -12.93 -1.82
N CYS A 112 -1.50 -11.91 -2.15
CA CYS A 112 -0.38 -12.01 -3.08
C CYS A 112 0.78 -12.72 -2.38
N LYS A 113 1.42 -13.62 -3.10
CA LYS A 113 2.66 -14.22 -2.64
C LYS A 113 3.76 -13.16 -2.75
N GLY A 114 4.42 -12.88 -1.65
CA GLY A 114 5.58 -12.03 -1.61
C GLY A 114 6.69 -12.52 -2.56
N SER A 115 7.55 -11.61 -2.98
CA SER A 115 8.67 -11.90 -3.88
C SER A 115 8.29 -12.66 -5.15
N CYS A 116 7.12 -12.32 -5.72
CA CYS A 116 6.67 -12.95 -6.96
C CYS A 116 7.49 -12.43 -8.14
N PRO A 117 8.23 -13.28 -8.85
CA PRO A 117 9.06 -12.84 -9.98
C PRO A 117 8.25 -12.31 -11.15
N MET A 118 6.94 -12.57 -11.17
CA MET A 118 6.02 -12.10 -12.23
C MET A 118 5.22 -10.87 -11.81
N MET A 119 5.58 -10.19 -10.74
CA MET A 119 4.80 -9.08 -10.18
C MET A 119 4.70 -7.91 -11.16
N VAL A 120 5.81 -7.53 -11.79
CA VAL A 120 5.87 -6.39 -12.71
C VAL A 120 4.98 -6.64 -13.92
N GLU A 121 5.13 -7.78 -14.57
CA GLU A 121 4.35 -8.17 -15.74
C GLU A 121 2.86 -8.28 -15.41
N HIS A 122 2.54 -8.78 -14.21
CA HIS A 122 1.15 -8.84 -13.76
C HIS A 122 0.53 -7.45 -13.62
N PHE A 123 1.25 -6.50 -13.06
CA PHE A 123 0.74 -5.13 -12.94
C PHE A 123 0.69 -4.41 -14.29
N GLU A 124 1.67 -4.61 -15.15
CA GLU A 124 1.63 -4.09 -16.51
C GLU A 124 0.42 -4.64 -17.29
N TYR A 125 0.19 -5.94 -17.20
CA TYR A 125 -0.99 -6.58 -17.78
C TYR A 125 -2.29 -5.95 -17.27
N ASN A 126 -2.42 -5.77 -15.95
CA ASN A 126 -3.62 -5.18 -15.37
C ASN A 126 -3.82 -3.72 -15.79
N ASN A 127 -2.75 -2.97 -15.98
CA ASN A 127 -2.80 -1.58 -16.43
C ASN A 127 -3.19 -1.46 -17.91
N THR A 128 -2.75 -2.39 -18.74
CA THR A 128 -3.04 -2.38 -20.19
C THR A 128 -4.41 -2.95 -20.51
N ARG A 129 -4.96 -3.77 -19.62
CA ARG A 129 -6.26 -4.44 -19.82
C ARG A 129 -7.44 -3.48 -19.97
N ALA A 130 -7.34 -2.27 -19.45
CA ALA A 130 -8.45 -1.31 -19.38
C ALA A 130 -8.82 -0.65 -20.71
N GLY A 131 -8.23 -1.02 -21.84
CA GLY A 131 -8.58 -0.40 -23.12
C GLY A 131 -7.98 -1.04 -24.37
N GLN A 132 -7.21 -2.10 -24.23
CA GLN A 132 -6.63 -2.82 -25.36
C GLN A 132 -6.74 -4.31 -25.15
N GLU A 133 -7.02 -5.06 -26.20
CA GLU A 133 -6.82 -6.51 -26.17
C GLU A 133 -5.38 -6.77 -25.71
N ALA A 134 -5.28 -7.44 -24.59
CA ALA A 134 -4.02 -7.62 -23.92
C ALA A 134 -3.03 -8.30 -24.87
N GLN A 135 -1.96 -7.63 -25.18
CA GLN A 135 -0.85 -8.21 -25.92
C GLN A 135 -0.30 -9.47 -25.23
N TYR A 136 -0.68 -9.68 -24.00
CA TYR A 136 -0.33 -10.84 -23.16
C TYR A 136 -1.44 -11.90 -23.10
N PHE A 137 -2.17 -12.10 -24.18
CA PHE A 137 -3.31 -13.04 -24.23
C PHE A 137 -2.99 -14.46 -23.77
N ASN A 138 -1.75 -14.87 -23.83
CA ASN A 138 -1.25 -16.16 -23.33
C ASN A 138 -0.67 -16.08 -21.91
N ASN A 139 -0.79 -14.93 -21.25
CA ASN A 139 -0.28 -14.79 -19.88
C ASN A 139 -1.10 -15.68 -18.93
N PRO A 140 -0.50 -16.72 -18.35
CA PRO A 140 -1.21 -17.63 -17.45
C PRO A 140 -1.76 -16.91 -16.19
N ILE A 141 -1.18 -15.77 -15.83
CA ILE A 141 -1.60 -14.98 -14.67
C ILE A 141 -2.96 -14.31 -14.93
N SER A 142 -3.31 -14.05 -16.17
CA SER A 142 -4.57 -13.38 -16.52
C SER A 142 -5.79 -14.30 -16.52
N ARG A 143 -5.59 -15.58 -16.68
CA ARG A 143 -6.66 -16.56 -16.87
C ARG A 143 -6.92 -17.42 -15.66
N VAL A 144 -5.95 -17.52 -14.81
CA VAL A 144 -6.00 -18.38 -13.65
C VAL A 144 -5.67 -17.48 -12.47
N SER A 145 -6.51 -17.47 -11.48
CA SER A 145 -6.09 -17.10 -10.14
C SER A 145 -4.69 -17.67 -9.99
N CYS A 146 -3.76 -16.85 -9.54
CA CYS A 146 -2.37 -17.20 -9.41
C CYS A 146 -2.23 -18.68 -9.02
N PRO A 147 -1.53 -19.54 -9.79
CA PRO A 147 -1.50 -20.99 -9.55
C PRO A 147 -0.85 -21.37 -8.21
N LYS A 148 -0.58 -20.40 -7.38
CA LYS A 148 -0.01 -20.53 -6.05
C LYS A 148 -1.05 -20.47 -4.93
N TRP A 149 -2.30 -20.24 -5.31
CA TRP A 149 -3.43 -20.21 -4.40
C TRP A 149 -4.03 -21.60 -4.31
N ASP A 150 -3.56 -22.35 -3.38
CA ASP A 150 -4.31 -23.43 -2.81
C ASP A 150 -4.95 -22.91 -1.52
N VAL A 151 -6.19 -22.49 -1.63
CA VAL A 151 -6.95 -21.94 -0.49
C VAL A 151 -7.17 -22.97 0.62
N ASP A 152 -7.02 -24.25 0.29
CA ASP A 152 -7.16 -25.36 1.23
C ASP A 152 -5.83 -25.68 1.94
N ASP A 153 -4.71 -25.07 1.50
CA ASP A 153 -3.42 -25.25 2.15
C ASP A 153 -3.31 -24.31 3.37
N PRO A 154 -3.32 -24.84 4.60
CA PRO A 154 -3.23 -24.03 5.82
C PRO A 154 -1.92 -23.25 5.93
N SER A 155 -0.89 -23.62 5.16
CA SER A 155 0.36 -22.87 5.12
C SER A 155 0.30 -21.64 4.21
N ILE A 156 -0.85 -21.31 3.61
CA ILE A 156 -0.99 -20.19 2.68
C ILE A 156 -0.60 -18.87 3.34
N HIS A 157 -0.93 -18.69 4.62
CA HIS A 157 -0.55 -17.51 5.38
C HIS A 157 0.97 -17.36 5.55
N LEU A 158 1.71 -18.45 5.55
CA LEU A 158 3.17 -18.45 5.58
C LEU A 158 3.79 -18.23 4.20
N LYS A 159 3.04 -18.50 3.15
CA LYS A 159 3.49 -18.38 1.75
C LYS A 159 3.08 -17.08 1.09
N THR A 160 2.19 -16.34 1.71
CA THR A 160 1.65 -15.08 1.19
C THR A 160 2.12 -13.90 2.03
N ALA A 161 1.93 -12.70 1.52
CA ALA A 161 2.16 -11.48 2.28
C ALA A 161 0.98 -11.11 3.21
N ASN A 162 0.05 -12.01 3.43
CA ASN A 162 -1.05 -11.78 4.36
C ASN A 162 -0.58 -11.83 5.81
N ILE A 163 -1.18 -10.99 6.63
CA ILE A 163 -1.13 -11.14 8.08
C ILE A 163 -1.91 -12.40 8.48
N THR A 164 -1.53 -13.00 9.58
CA THR A 164 -2.26 -14.14 10.13
C THR A 164 -3.65 -13.71 10.60
N PRO A 165 -4.62 -14.63 10.75
CA PRO A 165 -5.95 -14.33 11.27
C PRO A 165 -5.99 -14.14 12.80
N TRP A 166 -4.86 -14.19 13.49
CA TRP A 166 -4.81 -14.01 14.94
C TRP A 166 -4.71 -12.56 15.32
N ARG A 167 -5.57 -12.14 16.24
CA ARG A 167 -5.65 -10.76 16.70
C ARG A 167 -4.33 -10.26 17.31
N GLU A 168 -3.67 -11.12 18.06
CA GLU A 168 -2.40 -10.83 18.71
C GLU A 168 -1.33 -10.40 17.72
N ASP A 169 -1.29 -11.02 16.54
CA ASP A 169 -0.36 -10.61 15.48
C ASP A 169 -0.66 -9.18 14.98
N TRP A 170 -1.95 -8.84 14.81
CA TRP A 170 -2.34 -7.49 14.38
C TRP A 170 -1.97 -6.44 15.42
N GLU A 171 -2.19 -6.73 16.70
CA GLU A 171 -1.83 -5.86 17.82
C GLU A 171 -0.31 -5.65 17.85
N GLU A 172 0.48 -6.71 17.66
CA GLU A 172 1.92 -6.60 17.59
C GLU A 172 2.41 -5.68 16.45
N TYR A 173 1.85 -5.79 15.25
CA TYR A 173 2.20 -4.91 14.14
C TYR A 173 1.90 -3.45 14.46
N LEU A 174 0.78 -3.17 15.12
CA LEU A 174 0.39 -1.81 15.50
C LEU A 174 1.26 -1.27 16.64
N ASP A 175 1.45 -2.04 17.68
CA ASP A 175 2.05 -1.56 18.93
C ASP A 175 3.58 -1.66 18.89
N GLU A 176 4.11 -2.77 18.39
CA GLU A 176 5.54 -3.05 18.46
C GLU A 176 6.29 -2.72 17.16
N LEU A 177 5.73 -3.06 15.99
CA LEU A 177 6.41 -2.96 14.72
C LEU A 177 6.23 -1.60 14.01
N GLY A 178 5.46 -0.69 14.60
CA GLY A 178 5.33 0.68 14.12
C GLY A 178 4.45 0.85 12.89
N ILE A 179 3.57 -0.10 12.61
CA ILE A 179 2.56 0.01 11.56
C ILE A 179 1.39 0.82 12.10
N ASP A 180 0.93 1.83 11.38
CA ASP A 180 -0.19 2.69 11.78
C ASP A 180 -1.49 2.32 11.07
N VAL A 181 -1.39 1.72 9.89
CA VAL A 181 -2.54 1.47 9.02
C VAL A 181 -2.44 0.10 8.36
N PHE A 182 -3.43 -0.73 8.57
CA PHE A 182 -3.65 -1.90 7.72
C PHE A 182 -4.49 -1.51 6.51
N LYS A 183 -3.90 -1.68 5.34
CA LYS A 183 -4.63 -1.51 4.09
C LYS A 183 -5.31 -2.83 3.74
N MET A 184 -6.62 -2.79 3.64
CA MET A 184 -7.41 -3.95 3.25
C MET A 184 -7.63 -3.97 1.73
N HIS A 185 -7.56 -5.15 1.17
CA HIS A 185 -7.89 -5.45 -0.21
C HIS A 185 -9.32 -6.00 -0.29
N GLY A 186 -10.00 -5.94 -1.44
CA GLY A 186 -11.35 -6.48 -1.51
C GLY A 186 -12.18 -5.99 -2.69
N ARG A 187 -11.66 -5.05 -3.47
CA ARG A 187 -12.38 -4.48 -4.63
C ARG A 187 -12.41 -5.36 -5.87
N GLU A 188 -11.61 -6.40 -5.91
CA GLU A 188 -11.46 -7.32 -7.05
C GLU A 188 -12.58 -8.36 -7.14
N ALA A 189 -13.26 -8.64 -6.02
CA ALA A 189 -14.39 -9.56 -5.95
C ALA A 189 -15.30 -9.23 -4.77
N VAL A 190 -16.60 -9.48 -4.92
CA VAL A 190 -17.61 -9.23 -3.88
C VAL A 190 -17.32 -10.08 -2.63
N SER A 191 -16.87 -11.32 -2.79
CA SER A 191 -16.48 -12.19 -1.67
C SER A 191 -15.35 -11.60 -0.83
N ARG A 192 -14.35 -10.99 -1.48
CA ARG A 192 -13.25 -10.29 -0.81
C ARG A 192 -13.70 -9.05 -0.06
N LEU A 193 -14.68 -8.34 -0.59
CA LEU A 193 -15.27 -7.21 0.10
C LEU A 193 -15.95 -7.65 1.40
N TYR A 194 -16.74 -8.73 1.37
CA TYR A 194 -17.37 -9.28 2.57
C TYR A 194 -16.37 -9.78 3.60
N GLU A 195 -15.30 -10.46 3.17
CA GLU A 195 -14.18 -10.87 4.04
C GLU A 195 -13.58 -9.65 4.75
N THR A 196 -13.26 -8.60 3.99
CA THR A 196 -12.72 -7.36 4.55
C THR A 196 -13.67 -6.71 5.55
N MET A 197 -14.96 -6.66 5.23
CA MET A 197 -15.97 -6.10 6.15
C MET A 197 -16.11 -6.93 7.43
N ASP A 198 -16.03 -8.25 7.33
CA ASP A 198 -16.10 -9.15 8.48
C ASP A 198 -14.88 -8.97 9.40
N ILE A 199 -13.67 -8.93 8.84
CA ILE A 199 -12.44 -8.67 9.59
C ILE A 199 -12.54 -7.34 10.34
N VAL A 200 -12.92 -6.26 9.65
CA VAL A 200 -13.04 -4.92 10.28
C VAL A 200 -14.08 -4.93 11.40
N LYS A 201 -15.22 -5.60 11.20
CA LYS A 201 -16.27 -5.71 12.21
C LYS A 201 -15.79 -6.49 13.44
N ARG A 202 -15.15 -7.63 13.24
CA ARG A 202 -14.59 -8.45 14.33
C ARG A 202 -13.52 -7.68 15.10
N TRP A 203 -12.64 -6.99 14.37
CA TRP A 203 -11.64 -6.12 14.99
C TRP A 203 -12.29 -5.09 15.91
N ALA A 204 -13.28 -4.35 15.40
CA ALA A 204 -13.99 -3.31 16.15
C ALA A 204 -14.71 -3.85 17.39
N ASN A 205 -15.21 -5.08 17.34
CA ASN A 205 -15.90 -5.74 18.44
C ASN A 205 -14.95 -6.44 19.43
N GLY A 206 -13.64 -6.47 19.21
CA GLY A 206 -12.71 -7.23 20.04
C GLY A 206 -12.80 -8.75 19.88
N GLU A 207 -13.41 -9.20 18.78
CA GLU A 207 -13.56 -10.65 18.48
C GLU A 207 -12.29 -11.20 17.82
N ALA A 208 -12.15 -12.53 17.81
CA ALA A 208 -11.11 -13.21 17.00
C ALA A 208 -11.32 -12.93 15.52
N LEU A 209 -10.23 -12.76 14.78
CA LEU A 209 -10.26 -12.39 13.35
C LEU A 209 -10.41 -13.64 12.45
#